data_39261c8f8d68493e287f017a430fe0b9
#
_entry.id   39261c8f8d68493e287f017a430fe0b9
#
_cell.length_a   1.000
_cell.length_b   1.000
_cell.length_c   1.000
_cell.angle_alpha   90.00
_cell.angle_beta   90.00
_cell.angle_gamma   90.00
#
_symmetry.space_group_name_H-M   'P 1'
#
loop_
_entity.id
_entity.type
_entity.pdbx_description
1 polymer ?
#
loop_
_entity_poly.entity_id
_entity_poly.type
_entity_poly.pdbx_seq_one_letter_code
_entity_poly.pdbx_strand_id
1 'polypeptide(L)'
;MGGLTDLPFINRVALVLCRYFEQEKISFTGKKVLELGSGTGIVGILAVLLGGDVTITDKDNVLSQIEHNVSANIPADCRHRSKVCALSWGKDHINFPTDYDFILGADIVYTSLIYPLLLKTLLHLCYESTIIYLSTKLRRGNHSISFHEELLPKYFNCELVHRVEDKNINVYKLSKLNPVTTDDALM
;
A
#
# COMPACT_ATOMS: atom_id res chain seq x y z
N MET A 1 -17.89 -15.18 -18.13
CA MET A 1 -17.37 -14.42 -16.98
C MET A 1 -16.01 -15.05 -16.63
N GLY A 2 -14.93 -14.55 -17.23
CA GLY A 2 -13.57 -14.96 -16.89
C GLY A 2 -13.17 -14.27 -15.59
N GLY A 3 -12.94 -15.05 -14.53
CA GLY A 3 -12.52 -14.52 -13.26
C GLY A 3 -11.08 -13.96 -13.37
N LEU A 4 -10.78 -12.94 -12.60
CA LEU A 4 -9.44 -12.34 -12.40
C LEU A 4 -8.35 -13.34 -11.96
N THR A 5 -8.67 -14.65 -11.89
CA THR A 5 -7.81 -15.71 -11.34
C THR A 5 -6.83 -16.34 -12.33
N ASP A 6 -6.95 -16.06 -13.63
CA ASP A 6 -6.21 -16.78 -14.70
C ASP A 6 -5.06 -15.99 -15.33
N LEU A 7 -4.71 -14.82 -14.78
CA LEU A 7 -3.53 -14.08 -15.24
C LEU A 7 -2.27 -14.63 -14.54
N PRO A 8 -1.30 -15.19 -15.28
CA PRO A 8 -0.16 -15.92 -14.71
C PRO A 8 0.80 -15.08 -13.86
N PHE A 9 0.60 -13.78 -13.75
CA PHE A 9 1.49 -12.84 -13.06
C PHE A 9 0.84 -12.02 -11.96
N ILE A 10 -0.42 -12.27 -11.57
CA ILE A 10 -1.04 -11.51 -10.48
C ILE A 10 -0.45 -11.95 -9.14
N ASN A 11 0.13 -10.99 -8.41
CA ASN A 11 0.63 -11.22 -7.06
C ASN A 11 -0.54 -11.58 -6.12
N ARG A 12 -0.52 -12.79 -5.58
CA ARG A 12 -1.56 -13.29 -4.65
C ARG A 12 -1.69 -12.43 -3.39
N VAL A 13 -0.62 -11.77 -2.99
CA VAL A 13 -0.61 -10.84 -1.83
C VAL A 13 -1.45 -9.60 -2.14
N ALA A 14 -1.32 -9.06 -3.36
CA ALA A 14 -2.14 -7.95 -3.84
C ALA A 14 -3.63 -8.33 -3.91
N LEU A 15 -3.93 -9.56 -4.40
CA LEU A 15 -5.32 -10.05 -4.43
C LEU A 15 -5.94 -10.19 -3.03
N VAL A 16 -5.17 -10.56 -2.01
CA VAL A 16 -5.66 -10.63 -0.62
C VAL A 16 -6.03 -9.22 -0.14
N LEU A 17 -5.22 -8.21 -0.43
CA LEU A 17 -5.52 -6.82 -0.07
C LEU A 17 -6.77 -6.32 -0.79
N CYS A 18 -6.90 -6.61 -2.09
CA CYS A 18 -8.09 -6.26 -2.87
C CYS A 18 -9.37 -6.87 -2.27
N ARG A 19 -9.33 -8.19 -1.96
CA ARG A 19 -10.47 -8.89 -1.35
C ARG A 19 -10.83 -8.34 0.02
N TYR A 20 -9.82 -7.98 0.82
CA TYR A 20 -10.03 -7.35 2.12
C TYR A 20 -10.81 -6.03 1.95
N PHE A 21 -10.42 -5.17 1.00
CA PHE A 21 -11.14 -3.92 0.74
C PHE A 21 -12.60 -4.13 0.32
N GLU A 22 -12.87 -5.14 -0.51
CA GLU A 22 -14.22 -5.48 -0.93
C GLU A 22 -15.07 -6.06 0.23
N GLN A 23 -14.51 -6.96 1.03
CA GLN A 23 -15.18 -7.59 2.17
C GLN A 23 -15.53 -6.57 3.27
N GLU A 24 -14.58 -5.69 3.60
CA GLU A 24 -14.77 -4.63 4.59
C GLU A 24 -15.50 -3.41 4.02
N LYS A 25 -15.89 -3.46 2.74
CA LYS A 25 -16.56 -2.35 2.04
C LYS A 25 -15.83 -1.02 2.17
N ILE A 26 -14.49 -1.08 2.10
CA ILE A 26 -13.66 0.12 2.13
C ILE A 26 -13.98 0.96 0.90
N SER A 27 -14.32 2.23 1.12
CA SER A 27 -14.55 3.21 0.07
C SER A 27 -13.40 4.20 0.02
N PHE A 28 -12.94 4.49 -1.18
CA PHE A 28 -11.95 5.53 -1.43
C PHE A 28 -12.56 6.78 -2.07
N THR A 29 -13.90 6.89 -2.10
CA THR A 29 -14.60 8.01 -2.74
C THR A 29 -14.14 9.36 -2.19
N GLY A 30 -13.61 10.21 -3.08
CA GLY A 30 -13.08 11.53 -2.74
C GLY A 30 -11.79 11.51 -1.94
N LYS A 31 -11.08 10.36 -1.89
CA LYS A 31 -9.86 10.14 -1.12
C LYS A 31 -8.64 10.16 -2.03
N LYS A 32 -7.57 10.80 -1.58
CA LYS A 32 -6.25 10.75 -2.20
C LYS A 32 -5.53 9.49 -1.77
N VAL A 33 -5.18 8.64 -2.73
CA VAL A 33 -4.58 7.33 -2.48
C VAL A 33 -3.23 7.24 -3.18
N LEU A 34 -2.24 6.69 -2.50
CA LEU A 34 -0.93 6.37 -3.07
C LEU A 34 -0.68 4.86 -2.98
N GLU A 35 -0.35 4.21 -4.09
CA GLU A 35 0.15 2.84 -4.08
C GLU A 35 1.67 2.84 -4.25
N LEU A 36 2.37 2.14 -3.36
CA LEU A 36 3.82 1.96 -3.37
C LEU A 36 4.19 0.57 -3.89
N GLY A 37 5.09 0.51 -4.87
CA GLY A 37 5.59 -0.75 -5.43
C GLY A 37 4.48 -1.59 -6.04
N SER A 38 3.71 -0.97 -6.93
CA SER A 38 2.43 -1.48 -7.45
C SER A 38 2.56 -2.72 -8.34
N GLY A 39 3.74 -2.99 -8.92
CA GLY A 39 3.97 -4.13 -9.81
C GLY A 39 3.04 -4.12 -11.02
N THR A 40 1.90 -4.80 -10.92
CA THR A 40 0.86 -4.79 -11.97
C THR A 40 -0.14 -3.65 -11.84
N GLY A 41 -0.13 -2.92 -10.73
CA GLY A 41 -1.06 -1.82 -10.43
C GLY A 41 -2.46 -2.27 -9.97
N ILE A 42 -2.66 -3.56 -9.66
CA ILE A 42 -4.00 -4.10 -9.40
C ILE A 42 -4.68 -3.49 -8.19
N VAL A 43 -3.93 -3.17 -7.12
CA VAL A 43 -4.50 -2.57 -5.91
C VAL A 43 -4.91 -1.13 -6.18
N GLY A 44 -4.06 -0.35 -6.86
CA GLY A 44 -4.37 1.01 -7.27
C GLY A 44 -5.54 1.08 -8.25
N ILE A 45 -5.59 0.16 -9.23
CA ILE A 45 -6.73 0.04 -10.16
C ILE A 45 -8.03 -0.20 -9.38
N LEU A 46 -8.04 -1.15 -8.42
CA LEU A 46 -9.21 -1.37 -7.58
C LEU A 46 -9.56 -0.11 -6.76
N ALA A 47 -8.57 0.58 -6.19
CA ALA A 47 -8.83 1.81 -5.43
C ALA A 47 -9.48 2.91 -6.30
N VAL A 48 -9.10 3.04 -7.59
CA VAL A 48 -9.80 3.92 -8.54
C VAL A 48 -11.24 3.49 -8.75
N LEU A 49 -11.48 2.19 -8.95
CA LEU A 49 -12.83 1.64 -9.13
C LEU A 49 -13.70 1.82 -7.87
N LEU A 50 -13.10 1.83 -6.70
CA LEU A 50 -13.74 2.15 -5.41
C LEU A 50 -13.83 3.66 -5.11
N GLY A 51 -13.57 4.52 -6.11
CA GLY A 51 -13.85 5.96 -6.07
C GLY A 51 -12.66 6.86 -5.73
N GLY A 52 -11.46 6.30 -5.53
CA GLY A 52 -10.26 7.04 -5.16
C GLY A 52 -9.63 7.86 -6.28
N ASP A 53 -8.92 8.92 -5.89
CA ASP A 53 -7.97 9.66 -6.73
C ASP A 53 -6.57 9.09 -6.46
N VAL A 54 -6.07 8.26 -7.37
CA VAL A 54 -5.00 7.31 -7.06
C VAL A 54 -3.72 7.62 -7.83
N THR A 55 -2.62 7.80 -7.11
CA THR A 55 -1.28 7.80 -7.67
C THR A 55 -0.66 6.40 -7.52
N ILE A 56 -0.45 5.70 -8.63
CA ILE A 56 0.10 4.35 -8.70
C ILE A 56 1.60 4.47 -8.95
N THR A 57 2.44 3.91 -8.06
CA THR A 57 3.88 4.13 -8.17
C THR A 57 4.70 2.85 -8.13
N ASP A 58 5.77 2.84 -8.92
CA ASP A 58 6.81 1.83 -8.90
C ASP A 58 8.12 2.43 -9.47
N LYS A 59 9.14 1.59 -9.70
CA LYS A 59 10.34 1.97 -10.42
C LYS A 59 10.02 2.27 -11.89
N ASP A 60 10.79 3.16 -12.49
CA ASP A 60 10.61 3.64 -13.87
C ASP A 60 10.45 2.52 -14.90
N ASN A 61 11.23 1.45 -14.75
CA ASN A 61 11.27 0.34 -15.72
C ASN A 61 9.99 -0.53 -15.79
N VAL A 62 9.01 -0.34 -14.89
CA VAL A 62 7.74 -1.11 -14.90
C VAL A 62 6.51 -0.24 -15.19
N LEU A 63 6.67 1.07 -15.32
CA LEU A 63 5.56 2.01 -15.49
C LEU A 63 4.73 1.75 -16.75
N SER A 64 5.37 1.41 -17.87
CA SER A 64 4.66 1.11 -19.13
C SER A 64 3.69 -0.06 -19.01
N GLN A 65 4.04 -1.07 -18.21
CA GLN A 65 3.15 -2.19 -17.92
C GLN A 65 1.97 -1.75 -17.05
N ILE A 66 2.21 -0.89 -16.05
CA ILE A 66 1.17 -0.35 -15.19
C ILE A 66 0.21 0.51 -16.01
N GLU A 67 0.71 1.40 -16.85
CA GLU A 67 -0.10 2.24 -17.75
C GLU A 67 -0.97 1.41 -18.69
N HIS A 68 -0.41 0.33 -19.26
CA HIS A 68 -1.17 -0.63 -20.06
C HIS A 68 -2.31 -1.24 -19.26
N ASN A 69 -2.04 -1.73 -18.04
CA ASN A 69 -3.05 -2.34 -17.18
C ASN A 69 -4.12 -1.34 -16.74
N VAL A 70 -3.74 -0.10 -16.39
CA VAL A 70 -4.67 1.00 -16.09
C VAL A 70 -5.58 1.27 -17.28
N SER A 71 -5.01 1.39 -18.48
CA SER A 71 -5.77 1.63 -19.70
C SER A 71 -6.76 0.50 -20.04
N ALA A 72 -6.38 -0.73 -19.76
CA ALA A 72 -7.19 -1.91 -20.05
C ALA A 72 -8.31 -2.16 -19.03
N ASN A 73 -8.12 -1.76 -17.75
CA ASN A 73 -9.00 -2.17 -16.67
C ASN A 73 -9.78 -1.03 -16.01
N ILE A 74 -9.41 0.23 -16.23
CA ILE A 74 -10.17 1.37 -15.71
C ILE A 74 -11.05 1.95 -16.83
N PRO A 75 -12.37 2.05 -16.64
CA PRO A 75 -13.28 2.69 -17.57
C PRO A 75 -12.86 4.14 -17.90
N ALA A 76 -13.11 4.57 -19.13
CA ALA A 76 -12.65 5.87 -19.65
C ALA A 76 -13.16 7.08 -18.81
N ASP A 77 -14.37 6.98 -18.30
CA ASP A 77 -15.03 8.02 -17.49
C ASP A 77 -14.38 8.25 -16.12
N CYS A 78 -13.73 7.24 -15.55
CA CYS A 78 -13.04 7.36 -14.26
C CYS A 78 -11.49 7.26 -14.34
N ARG A 79 -10.94 7.08 -15.53
CA ARG A 79 -9.47 6.99 -15.73
C ARG A 79 -8.73 8.26 -15.34
N HIS A 80 -9.38 9.41 -15.43
CA HIS A 80 -8.80 10.70 -14.98
C HIS A 80 -8.44 10.73 -13.50
N ARG A 81 -8.95 9.79 -12.69
CA ARG A 81 -8.61 9.62 -11.27
C ARG A 81 -7.37 8.74 -11.04
N SER A 82 -6.70 8.30 -12.09
CA SER A 82 -5.48 7.52 -11.98
C SER A 82 -4.28 8.28 -12.55
N LYS A 83 -3.16 8.25 -11.84
CA LYS A 83 -1.87 8.77 -12.27
C LYS A 83 -0.79 7.72 -12.03
N VAL A 84 0.04 7.43 -13.02
CA VAL A 84 1.16 6.51 -12.90
C VAL A 84 2.45 7.32 -12.85
N CYS A 85 3.31 7.06 -11.83
CA CYS A 85 4.54 7.82 -11.62
C CYS A 85 5.68 6.94 -11.13
N ALA A 86 6.91 7.31 -11.49
CA ALA A 86 8.11 6.71 -10.90
C ALA A 86 8.27 7.15 -9.45
N LEU A 87 8.55 6.20 -8.56
CA LEU A 87 8.96 6.46 -7.18
C LEU A 87 9.96 5.42 -6.71
N SER A 88 11.20 5.84 -6.47
CA SER A 88 12.23 5.03 -5.82
C SER A 88 12.27 5.35 -4.33
N TRP A 89 12.02 4.36 -3.50
CA TRP A 89 11.96 4.54 -2.04
C TRP A 89 13.26 5.12 -1.48
N GLY A 90 13.13 6.04 -0.53
CA GLY A 90 14.25 6.72 0.10
C GLY A 90 14.91 7.82 -0.75
N LYS A 91 14.53 7.96 -2.02
CA LYS A 91 15.08 8.95 -2.96
C LYS A 91 14.04 9.97 -3.40
N ASP A 92 13.04 9.52 -4.18
CA ASP A 92 12.12 10.41 -4.90
C ASP A 92 10.89 10.80 -4.08
N HIS A 93 10.68 10.18 -2.90
CA HIS A 93 9.52 10.43 -2.04
C HIS A 93 9.33 11.91 -1.68
N ILE A 94 10.40 12.70 -1.62
CA ILE A 94 10.36 14.14 -1.33
C ILE A 94 9.68 14.98 -2.41
N ASN A 95 9.51 14.42 -3.61
CA ASN A 95 8.83 15.07 -4.74
C ASN A 95 7.32 14.82 -4.75
N PHE A 96 6.81 14.05 -3.79
CA PHE A 96 5.40 13.68 -3.68
C PHE A 96 4.72 14.50 -2.59
N PRO A 97 3.43 14.83 -2.74
CA PRO A 97 2.65 15.47 -1.68
C PRO A 97 2.57 14.56 -0.45
N THR A 98 2.27 15.15 0.70
CA THR A 98 2.15 14.45 1.99
C THR A 98 0.72 14.41 2.52
N ASP A 99 -0.27 14.76 1.68
CA ASP A 99 -1.68 14.88 2.03
C ASP A 99 -2.53 13.68 1.53
N TYR A 100 -1.91 12.50 1.45
CA TYR A 100 -2.64 11.28 1.13
C TYR A 100 -3.52 10.83 2.29
N ASP A 101 -4.78 10.48 1.99
CA ASP A 101 -5.67 9.82 2.96
C ASP A 101 -5.26 8.36 3.18
N PHE A 102 -4.81 7.70 2.09
CA PHE A 102 -4.39 6.30 2.14
C PHE A 102 -3.07 6.06 1.42
N ILE A 103 -2.25 5.18 2.01
CA ILE A 103 -1.06 4.60 1.37
C ILE A 103 -1.25 3.10 1.32
N LEU A 104 -1.08 2.50 0.15
CA LEU A 104 -1.29 1.08 -0.10
C LEU A 104 0.02 0.41 -0.52
N GLY A 105 0.24 -0.82 -0.07
CA GLY A 105 1.39 -1.60 -0.52
C GLY A 105 1.14 -3.11 -0.39
N ALA A 106 1.47 -3.85 -1.44
CA ALA A 106 1.30 -5.30 -1.45
C ALA A 106 2.60 -6.01 -1.81
N ASP A 107 3.09 -6.86 -0.91
CA ASP A 107 4.33 -7.64 -1.03
C ASP A 107 5.60 -6.80 -1.19
N ILE A 108 5.59 -5.57 -0.65
CA ILE A 108 6.70 -4.62 -0.74
C ILE A 108 7.77 -4.84 0.35
N VAL A 109 7.50 -5.69 1.33
CA VAL A 109 8.42 -6.03 2.45
C VAL A 109 9.08 -7.38 2.17
N TYR A 110 10.05 -7.41 1.25
CA TYR A 110 10.65 -8.68 0.78
C TYR A 110 12.15 -8.85 1.10
N THR A 111 12.86 -7.80 1.49
CA THR A 111 14.28 -7.87 1.90
C THR A 111 14.62 -6.79 2.92
N SER A 112 15.46 -7.15 3.91
CA SER A 112 15.87 -6.21 4.96
C SER A 112 16.68 -5.01 4.45
N LEU A 113 17.33 -5.15 3.30
CA LEU A 113 18.13 -4.07 2.69
C LEU A 113 17.27 -2.85 2.29
N ILE A 114 15.99 -3.06 1.99
CA ILE A 114 15.09 -1.96 1.58
C ILE A 114 14.31 -1.35 2.75
N TYR A 115 14.33 -1.96 3.94
CA TYR A 115 13.53 -1.51 5.09
C TYR A 115 13.79 -0.05 5.48
N PRO A 116 15.05 0.43 5.57
CA PRO A 116 15.30 1.83 5.89
C PRO A 116 14.74 2.80 4.83
N LEU A 117 14.81 2.40 3.55
CA LEU A 117 14.33 3.22 2.44
C LEU A 117 12.80 3.27 2.40
N LEU A 118 12.14 2.12 2.58
CA LEU A 118 10.69 2.03 2.66
C LEU A 118 10.17 2.80 3.88
N LEU A 119 10.78 2.59 5.05
CA LEU A 119 10.40 3.31 6.27
C LEU A 119 10.54 4.82 6.09
N LYS A 120 11.66 5.29 5.54
CA LYS A 120 11.88 6.72 5.25
C LYS A 120 10.78 7.27 4.34
N THR A 121 10.39 6.49 3.32
CA THR A 121 9.30 6.86 2.39
C THR A 121 7.96 6.94 3.11
N LEU A 122 7.61 5.93 3.91
CA LEU A 122 6.36 5.91 4.68
C LEU A 122 6.28 7.07 5.67
N LEU A 123 7.37 7.35 6.42
CA LEU A 123 7.41 8.44 7.39
C LEU A 123 7.24 9.82 6.74
N HIS A 124 7.79 10.01 5.53
CA HIS A 124 7.65 11.26 4.80
C HIS A 124 6.23 11.47 4.26
N LEU A 125 5.64 10.42 3.70
CA LEU A 125 4.35 10.49 3.00
C LEU A 125 3.13 10.35 3.93
N CYS A 126 3.33 9.84 5.14
CA CYS A 126 2.26 9.63 6.12
C CYS A 126 2.05 10.89 6.97
N TYR A 127 0.91 11.55 6.79
CA TYR A 127 0.43 12.61 7.68
C TYR A 127 -0.36 12.02 8.87
N GLU A 128 -0.80 12.86 9.81
CA GLU A 128 -1.50 12.40 11.05
C GLU A 128 -2.78 11.61 10.78
N SER A 129 -3.53 11.98 9.72
CA SER A 129 -4.78 11.32 9.34
C SER A 129 -4.60 10.20 8.30
N THR A 130 -3.38 9.98 7.81
CA THR A 130 -3.12 8.96 6.77
C THR A 130 -3.28 7.56 7.33
N ILE A 131 -4.03 6.72 6.63
CA ILE A 131 -4.12 5.27 6.90
C ILE A 131 -3.24 4.53 5.89
N ILE A 132 -2.40 3.62 6.38
CA ILE A 132 -1.56 2.77 5.53
C ILE A 132 -2.09 1.34 5.60
N TYR A 133 -2.28 0.70 4.44
CA TYR A 133 -2.57 -0.74 4.36
C TYR A 133 -1.40 -1.46 3.69
N LEU A 134 -0.82 -2.41 4.42
CA LEU A 134 0.26 -3.26 3.92
C LEU A 134 -0.18 -4.72 3.92
N SER A 135 -0.18 -5.35 2.77
CA SER A 135 -0.34 -6.80 2.65
C SER A 135 1.02 -7.45 2.43
N THR A 136 1.34 -8.46 3.24
CA THR A 136 2.68 -9.09 3.24
C THR A 136 2.58 -10.59 3.35
N LYS A 137 3.33 -11.31 2.50
CA LYS A 137 3.53 -12.74 2.64
C LYS A 137 4.66 -13.03 3.64
N LEU A 138 4.34 -13.77 4.69
CA LEU A 138 5.32 -14.23 5.66
C LEU A 138 6.10 -15.40 5.07
N ARG A 139 7.38 -15.21 4.74
CA ARG A 139 8.26 -16.23 4.17
C ARG A 139 9.26 -16.69 5.22
N ARG A 140 9.55 -18.00 5.30
CA ARG A 140 10.59 -18.53 6.17
C ARG A 140 11.94 -17.92 5.79
N GLY A 141 12.72 -17.45 6.78
CA GLY A 141 14.01 -16.79 6.56
C GLY A 141 13.91 -15.35 6.00
N ASN A 142 12.72 -14.83 5.78
CA ASN A 142 12.52 -13.43 5.45
C ASN A 142 12.23 -12.64 6.73
N HIS A 143 12.96 -11.55 6.93
CA HIS A 143 12.81 -10.66 8.09
C HIS A 143 11.53 -9.80 8.04
N SER A 144 10.52 -10.16 7.21
CA SER A 144 9.28 -9.39 7.10
C SER A 144 8.52 -9.30 8.42
N ILE A 145 8.61 -10.32 9.28
CA ILE A 145 8.02 -10.29 10.62
C ILE A 145 8.65 -9.17 11.43
N SER A 146 9.99 -9.10 11.49
CA SER A 146 10.69 -8.05 12.26
C SER A 146 10.40 -6.65 11.74
N PHE A 147 10.13 -6.49 10.44
CA PHE A 147 9.69 -5.20 9.90
C PHE A 147 8.33 -4.77 10.47
N HIS A 148 7.34 -5.67 10.49
CA HIS A 148 5.99 -5.35 10.95
C HIS A 148 5.86 -5.34 12.48
N GLU A 149 6.58 -6.23 13.20
CA GLU A 149 6.39 -6.45 14.63
C GLU A 149 7.42 -5.71 15.50
N GLU A 150 8.59 -5.35 14.95
CA GLU A 150 9.67 -4.70 15.72
C GLU A 150 10.00 -3.29 15.19
N LEU A 151 10.00 -3.08 13.86
CA LEU A 151 10.43 -1.81 13.28
C LEU A 151 9.28 -0.82 13.15
N LEU A 152 8.20 -1.20 12.47
CA LEU A 152 7.05 -0.30 12.24
C LEU A 152 6.39 0.18 13.55
N PRO A 153 6.23 -0.64 14.62
CA PRO A 153 5.61 -0.20 15.86
C PRO A 153 6.35 0.91 16.61
N LYS A 154 7.61 1.18 16.25
CA LYS A 154 8.36 2.33 16.78
C LYS A 154 7.88 3.67 16.23
N TYR A 155 7.14 3.66 15.14
CA TYR A 155 6.75 4.86 14.39
C TYR A 155 5.25 4.92 14.08
N PHE A 156 4.56 3.79 14.12
CA PHE A 156 3.16 3.66 13.76
C PHE A 156 2.39 2.79 14.76
N ASN A 157 1.11 3.09 14.94
CA ASN A 157 0.18 2.13 15.50
C ASN A 157 -0.05 1.05 14.43
N CYS A 158 0.25 -0.21 14.76
CA CYS A 158 0.19 -1.33 13.83
C CYS A 158 -0.90 -2.30 14.27
N GLU A 159 -1.89 -2.53 13.43
CA GLU A 159 -2.99 -3.45 13.67
C GLU A 159 -2.98 -4.55 12.60
N LEU A 160 -2.99 -5.83 13.02
CA LEU A 160 -3.23 -6.96 12.12
C LEU A 160 -4.74 -7.06 11.88
N VAL A 161 -5.22 -6.61 10.70
CA VAL A 161 -6.66 -6.52 10.39
C VAL A 161 -7.20 -7.71 9.62
N HIS A 162 -6.33 -8.48 8.94
CA HIS A 162 -6.74 -9.69 8.22
C HIS A 162 -5.57 -10.66 8.07
N ARG A 163 -5.89 -11.98 8.12
CA ARG A 163 -4.91 -13.06 7.96
C ARG A 163 -5.47 -14.19 7.12
N VAL A 164 -4.70 -14.63 6.13
CA VAL A 164 -4.97 -15.82 5.32
C VAL A 164 -3.94 -16.88 5.69
N GLU A 165 -4.30 -17.76 6.65
CA GLU A 165 -3.36 -18.70 7.28
C GLU A 165 -2.73 -19.68 6.31
N ASP A 166 -3.54 -20.32 5.44
CA ASP A 166 -3.09 -21.29 4.44
C ASP A 166 -2.07 -20.70 3.44
N LYS A 167 -2.07 -19.38 3.28
CA LYS A 167 -1.17 -18.65 2.38
C LYS A 167 -0.05 -17.90 3.09
N ASN A 168 -0.08 -17.85 4.43
CA ASN A 168 0.82 -17.03 5.24
C ASN A 168 0.83 -15.55 4.79
N ILE A 169 -0.35 -14.99 4.54
CA ILE A 169 -0.49 -13.58 4.14
C ILE A 169 -1.23 -12.82 5.23
N ASN A 170 -0.61 -11.74 5.68
CA ASN A 170 -1.18 -10.81 6.66
C ASN A 170 -1.49 -9.47 5.99
N VAL A 171 -2.57 -8.81 6.42
CA VAL A 171 -2.88 -7.42 6.11
C VAL A 171 -2.77 -6.61 7.39
N TYR A 172 -1.93 -5.59 7.35
CA TYR A 172 -1.72 -4.66 8.46
C TYR A 172 -2.33 -3.30 8.10
N LYS A 173 -2.98 -2.70 9.07
CA LYS A 173 -3.43 -1.30 9.04
C LYS A 173 -2.54 -0.49 9.97
N LEU A 174 -2.00 0.60 9.46
CA LEU A 174 -1.12 1.48 10.24
C LEU A 174 -1.68 2.90 10.25
N SER A 175 -1.45 3.59 11.36
CA SER A 175 -1.64 5.03 11.51
C SER A 175 -0.44 5.62 12.24
N LYS A 176 -0.18 6.90 12.03
CA LYS A 176 0.93 7.57 12.71
C LYS A 176 0.76 7.49 14.23
N LEU A 177 1.85 7.26 14.97
CA LEU A 177 1.82 7.41 16.42
C LEU A 177 1.53 8.88 16.76
N ASN A 178 0.49 9.14 17.55
CA ASN A 178 0.31 10.45 18.13
C ASN A 178 1.48 10.73 19.08
N PRO A 179 2.10 11.90 19.03
CA PRO A 179 3.04 12.28 20.10
C PRO A 179 2.30 12.15 21.43
N VAL A 180 2.87 11.41 22.37
CA VAL A 180 2.37 11.36 23.74
C VAL A 180 2.36 12.80 24.22
N THR A 181 1.18 13.38 24.45
CA THR A 181 1.06 14.66 25.10
C THR A 181 1.60 14.47 26.52
N THR A 182 2.62 15.22 26.87
CA THR A 182 3.31 15.18 28.16
C THR A 182 2.42 15.50 29.36
N ASP A 183 1.13 15.68 29.17
CA ASP A 183 0.16 16.01 30.25
C ASP A 183 -0.34 14.78 31.04
N ASP A 184 -0.17 13.54 30.52
CA ASP A 184 -0.58 12.31 31.24
C ASP A 184 0.50 11.76 32.20
N ALA A 185 1.66 12.39 32.30
CA ALA A 185 2.76 11.96 33.17
C ALA A 185 2.77 12.68 34.55
N LEU A 186 1.76 13.47 34.87
CA LEU A 186 1.68 14.26 36.11
C LEU A 186 0.37 14.04 36.87
N MET A 187 -0.25 12.85 36.79
CA MET A 187 -1.29 12.45 37.75
C MET A 187 -0.90 11.19 38.50
#